data_8dda44dfa83ade99f849389a06a4d1d3
#
_entry.id   8dda44dfa83ade99f849389a06a4d1d3
#
_cell.length_a   1.000
_cell.length_b   1.000
_cell.length_c   1.000
_cell.angle_alpha   90.00
_cell.angle_beta   90.00
_cell.angle_gamma   90.00
#
_symmetry.space_group_name_H-M   'P 1'
#
loop_
_entity.id
_entity.type
_entity.pdbx_description
1 polymer ?
#
loop_
_entity_poly.entity_id
_entity_poly.type
_entity_poly.pdbx_seq_one_letter_code
_entity_poly.pdbx_strand_id
1 'polypeptide(L)'
;MRVYVVGKGAVGTYLGELLRGIGNDVTYAPRELDAVEPVDADLVLVTVKAYDTPAAIETLRRALRDPSATTIVTPQNGVGNEDLLAAAFGADNVVAAALTVPVDVDSSGKGVAAKGGGIAFAPVGSSSAHNWLLAAFGATGLPTLAVADHRSLKWSKLALNVVANAACAILDVLPDRLVREDAVFALEIRAIREVRATMKALGISAIDLPRYPVRALLGIATLPNPVARAVLASRIAGARGEKPPSLLVDLRGAKHRTEVEVLNGAVARAARDAGVAAPVNSAYARILSDVAHMPQLWAKYRERPAALVAEVNPK
;
A
#
# COMPACT_ATOMS: atom_id res chain seq x y z
N MET A 1 23.94 9.24 8.62
CA MET A 1 22.85 10.24 8.36
C MET A 1 21.85 10.21 9.49
N ARG A 2 21.14 11.32 9.68
CA ARG A 2 20.08 11.49 10.67
C ARG A 2 18.75 11.11 10.02
N VAL A 3 18.08 10.11 10.57
CA VAL A 3 16.83 9.56 10.04
C VAL A 3 15.71 9.85 11.03
N TYR A 4 14.65 10.50 10.58
CA TYR A 4 13.47 10.77 11.37
C TYR A 4 12.28 9.98 10.86
N VAL A 5 11.69 9.14 11.72
CA VAL A 5 10.61 8.23 11.33
C VAL A 5 9.29 8.73 11.93
N VAL A 6 8.33 9.05 11.05
CA VAL A 6 6.96 9.40 11.43
C VAL A 6 6.08 8.18 11.24
N GLY A 7 5.72 7.54 12.37
CA GLY A 7 4.96 6.30 12.39
C GLY A 7 5.76 5.09 12.91
N LYS A 8 5.61 4.76 14.18
CA LYS A 8 6.29 3.65 14.87
C LYS A 8 5.48 2.34 14.77
N GLY A 9 4.97 2.03 13.54
CA GLY A 9 4.31 0.77 13.21
C GLY A 9 5.29 -0.26 12.63
N ALA A 10 4.76 -1.38 12.09
CA ALA A 10 5.55 -2.46 11.52
C ALA A 10 6.58 -1.96 10.49
N VAL A 11 6.14 -1.19 9.49
CA VAL A 11 7.03 -0.69 8.43
C VAL A 11 8.05 0.31 8.97
N GLY A 12 7.62 1.25 9.83
CA GLY A 12 8.51 2.28 10.38
C GLY A 12 9.60 1.68 11.27
N THR A 13 9.25 0.74 12.15
CA THR A 13 10.23 0.06 13.00
C THR A 13 11.16 -0.84 12.19
N TYR A 14 10.63 -1.57 11.20
CA TYR A 14 11.45 -2.41 10.32
C TYR A 14 12.49 -1.59 9.55
N LEU A 15 12.06 -0.56 8.82
CA LEU A 15 12.98 0.27 8.02
C LEU A 15 13.95 1.06 8.91
N GLY A 16 13.46 1.57 10.05
CA GLY A 16 14.31 2.26 11.02
C GLY A 16 15.40 1.38 11.58
N GLU A 17 15.08 0.13 11.98
CA GLU A 17 16.08 -0.82 12.48
C GLU A 17 17.09 -1.24 11.41
N LEU A 18 16.66 -1.44 10.16
CA LEU A 18 17.58 -1.70 9.05
C LEU A 18 18.60 -0.57 8.90
N LEU A 19 18.14 0.69 8.89
CA LEU A 19 19.02 1.85 8.75
C LEU A 19 19.92 2.05 9.96
N ARG A 20 19.42 1.80 11.18
CA ARG A 20 20.22 1.82 12.42
C ARG A 20 21.32 0.77 12.38
N GLY A 21 21.04 -0.43 11.86
CA GLY A 21 21.98 -1.54 11.76
C GLY A 21 23.20 -1.25 10.88
N ILE A 22 23.10 -0.26 9.98
CA ILE A 22 24.22 0.20 9.15
C ILE A 22 24.82 1.54 9.64
N GLY A 23 24.59 1.90 10.90
CA GLY A 23 25.24 3.03 11.58
C GLY A 23 24.57 4.40 11.39
N ASN A 24 23.28 4.45 10.97
CA ASN A 24 22.54 5.70 10.93
C ASN A 24 21.93 6.03 12.31
N ASP A 25 21.82 7.32 12.60
CA ASP A 25 21.11 7.84 13.77
C ASP A 25 19.62 7.89 13.46
N VAL A 26 18.83 7.04 14.13
CA VAL A 26 17.37 6.89 13.84
C VAL A 26 16.57 7.30 15.04
N THR A 27 15.75 8.32 14.87
CA THR A 27 14.80 8.83 15.87
C THR A 27 13.36 8.68 15.37
N TYR A 28 12.41 8.65 16.30
CA TYR A 28 10.99 8.49 15.97
C TYR A 28 10.19 9.69 16.46
N ALA A 29 9.27 10.16 15.64
CA ALA A 29 8.33 11.19 16.03
C ALA A 29 7.47 10.71 17.22
N PRO A 30 7.23 11.57 18.23
CA PRO A 30 6.25 11.29 19.28
C PRO A 30 4.84 11.23 18.69
N ARG A 31 3.89 10.66 19.44
CA ARG A 31 2.48 10.62 19.02
C ARG A 31 1.79 11.97 19.21
N GLU A 32 2.12 12.61 20.31
CA GLU A 32 1.56 13.88 20.73
C GLU A 32 2.26 15.01 19.98
N LEU A 33 1.48 15.84 19.29
CA LEU A 33 2.02 16.94 18.47
C LEU A 33 2.78 17.99 19.32
N ASP A 34 2.37 18.19 20.56
CA ASP A 34 3.01 19.15 21.47
C ASP A 34 4.34 18.64 22.04
N ALA A 35 4.63 17.34 21.92
CA ALA A 35 5.91 16.74 22.27
C ALA A 35 6.92 16.72 21.10
N VAL A 36 6.57 17.31 19.94
CA VAL A 36 7.45 17.36 18.77
C VAL A 36 8.51 18.45 18.98
N GLU A 37 9.76 18.02 19.03
CA GLU A 37 10.93 18.87 19.12
C GLU A 37 11.54 19.12 17.71
N PRO A 38 12.12 20.31 17.46
CA PRO A 38 12.82 20.58 16.20
C PRO A 38 14.04 19.70 16.00
N VAL A 39 14.12 19.04 14.84
CA VAL A 39 15.20 18.12 14.48
C VAL A 39 15.85 18.52 13.16
N ASP A 40 17.13 18.18 13.03
CA ASP A 40 17.81 18.17 11.74
C ASP A 40 17.76 16.73 11.20
N ALA A 41 17.12 16.54 10.07
CA ALA A 41 16.98 15.24 9.43
C ALA A 41 17.49 15.27 7.98
N ASP A 42 18.33 14.31 7.64
CA ASP A 42 18.78 14.12 6.26
C ASP A 42 17.74 13.28 5.48
N LEU A 43 17.06 12.38 6.20
CA LEU A 43 16.01 11.48 5.70
C LEU A 43 14.81 11.46 6.65
N VAL A 44 13.62 11.62 6.10
CA VAL A 44 12.36 11.33 6.79
C VAL A 44 11.70 10.10 6.17
N LEU A 45 11.21 9.19 7.01
CA LEU A 45 10.35 8.07 6.60
C LEU A 45 8.92 8.32 7.10
N VAL A 46 7.96 8.54 6.20
CA VAL A 46 6.53 8.67 6.53
C VAL A 46 5.87 7.30 6.42
N THR A 47 5.64 6.66 7.56
CA THR A 47 5.18 5.26 7.65
C THR A 47 3.89 5.10 8.44
N VAL A 48 3.19 6.19 8.70
CA VAL A 48 1.84 6.17 9.27
C VAL A 48 0.85 5.54 8.29
N LYS A 49 -0.34 5.15 8.76
CA LYS A 49 -1.43 4.79 7.87
C LYS A 49 -1.81 5.97 6.97
N ALA A 50 -2.22 5.71 5.74
CA ALA A 50 -2.48 6.75 4.74
C ALA A 50 -3.47 7.83 5.20
N TYR A 51 -4.47 7.45 6.01
CA TYR A 51 -5.44 8.39 6.57
C TYR A 51 -4.87 9.32 7.66
N ASP A 52 -3.65 9.07 8.13
CA ASP A 52 -2.93 9.92 9.10
C ASP A 52 -1.87 10.79 8.42
N THR A 53 -1.76 10.77 7.08
CA THR A 53 -0.79 11.59 6.32
C THR A 53 -0.94 13.09 6.60
N PRO A 54 -2.17 13.67 6.70
CA PRO A 54 -2.31 15.07 7.07
C PRO A 54 -1.71 15.40 8.45
N ALA A 55 -1.92 14.54 9.45
CA ALA A 55 -1.33 14.73 10.79
C ALA A 55 0.20 14.57 10.75
N ALA A 56 0.73 13.64 9.94
CA ALA A 56 2.17 13.50 9.75
C ALA A 56 2.79 14.75 9.10
N ILE A 57 2.10 15.41 8.19
CA ILE A 57 2.53 16.68 7.59
C ILE A 57 2.65 17.77 8.68
N GLU A 58 1.68 17.88 9.57
CA GLU A 58 1.75 18.84 10.69
C GLU A 58 2.90 18.52 11.65
N THR A 59 3.11 17.22 11.94
CA THR A 59 4.27 16.77 12.72
C THR A 59 5.58 17.21 12.06
N LEU A 60 5.72 17.00 10.76
CA LEU A 60 6.95 17.35 10.01
C LEU A 60 7.15 18.86 9.89
N ARG A 61 6.10 19.67 9.74
CA ARG A 61 6.20 21.13 9.72
C ARG A 61 6.75 21.69 11.03
N ARG A 62 6.41 21.04 12.16
CA ARG A 62 6.96 21.42 13.47
C ARG A 62 8.37 20.88 13.71
N ALA A 63 8.62 19.64 13.24
CA ALA A 63 9.87 18.93 13.52
C ALA A 63 11.04 19.42 12.65
N LEU A 64 10.84 19.65 11.36
CA LEU A 64 11.95 19.91 10.45
C LEU A 64 12.41 21.35 10.52
N ARG A 65 13.69 21.56 10.90
CA ARG A 65 14.33 22.89 10.86
C ARG A 65 14.55 23.38 9.44
N ASP A 66 14.93 22.48 8.55
CA ASP A 66 15.11 22.76 7.11
C ASP A 66 14.45 21.66 6.26
N PRO A 67 13.15 21.82 5.93
CA PRO A 67 12.49 20.90 5.03
C PRO A 67 13.08 20.85 3.62
N SER A 68 13.74 21.94 3.17
CA SER A 68 14.29 22.01 1.81
C SER A 68 15.57 21.17 1.63
N ALA A 69 16.30 20.92 2.72
CA ALA A 69 17.47 20.06 2.75
C ALA A 69 17.16 18.59 3.12
N THR A 70 15.88 18.27 3.36
CA THR A 70 15.44 16.97 3.85
C THR A 70 14.79 16.14 2.75
N THR A 71 15.22 14.89 2.55
CA THR A 71 14.53 13.94 1.67
C THR A 71 13.40 13.24 2.43
N ILE A 72 12.18 13.32 1.93
CA ILE A 72 10.98 12.72 2.53
C ILE A 72 10.57 11.51 1.72
N VAL A 73 10.68 10.31 2.31
CA VAL A 73 10.31 9.04 1.67
C VAL A 73 8.98 8.55 2.21
N THR A 74 8.04 8.20 1.32
CA THR A 74 6.76 7.61 1.68
C THR A 74 6.61 6.18 1.14
N PRO A 75 6.85 5.15 1.98
CA PRO A 75 6.59 3.75 1.63
C PRO A 75 5.13 3.33 1.92
N GLN A 76 4.25 4.26 2.20
CA GLN A 76 2.84 4.01 2.51
C GLN A 76 2.14 3.29 1.37
N ASN A 77 1.18 2.42 1.70
CA ASN A 77 0.33 1.78 0.69
C ASN A 77 -0.63 2.78 0.05
N GLY A 78 -1.14 2.41 -1.12
CA GLY A 78 -2.08 3.23 -1.88
C GLY A 78 -1.40 4.30 -2.72
N VAL A 79 -2.21 5.22 -3.22
CA VAL A 79 -1.79 6.35 -4.07
C VAL A 79 -2.36 7.66 -3.51
N GLY A 80 -1.67 8.78 -3.78
CA GLY A 80 -2.08 10.13 -3.37
C GLY A 80 -1.37 10.65 -2.11
N ASN A 81 -0.68 9.82 -1.33
CA ASN A 81 0.13 10.28 -0.20
C ASN A 81 1.30 11.14 -0.67
N GLU A 82 1.87 10.78 -1.81
CA GLU A 82 2.97 11.48 -2.49
C GLU A 82 2.57 12.92 -2.83
N ASP A 83 1.36 13.09 -3.37
CA ASP A 83 0.84 14.39 -3.79
C ASP A 83 0.62 15.32 -2.57
N LEU A 84 0.10 14.77 -1.47
CA LEU A 84 -0.07 15.52 -0.22
C LEU A 84 1.27 15.99 0.35
N LEU A 85 2.26 15.11 0.36
CA LEU A 85 3.61 15.45 0.84
C LEU A 85 4.30 16.44 -0.11
N ALA A 86 4.18 16.28 -1.43
CA ALA A 86 4.74 17.17 -2.42
C ALA A 86 4.12 18.57 -2.35
N ALA A 87 2.81 18.67 -2.12
CA ALA A 87 2.14 19.95 -1.90
C ALA A 87 2.61 20.66 -0.62
N ALA A 88 3.01 19.89 0.41
CA ALA A 88 3.45 20.46 1.69
C ALA A 88 4.93 20.84 1.73
N PHE A 89 5.81 20.10 1.05
CA PHE A 89 7.27 20.18 1.19
C PHE A 89 8.01 20.37 -0.13
N GLY A 90 7.30 20.44 -1.26
CA GLY A 90 7.91 20.51 -2.60
C GLY A 90 8.15 19.13 -3.19
N ALA A 91 7.84 18.95 -4.47
CA ALA A 91 7.94 17.66 -5.17
C ALA A 91 9.37 17.12 -5.23
N ASP A 92 10.37 17.98 -5.32
CA ASP A 92 11.79 17.59 -5.40
C ASP A 92 12.34 17.00 -4.09
N ASN A 93 11.68 17.27 -2.96
CA ASN A 93 12.04 16.72 -1.66
C ASN A 93 11.34 15.38 -1.36
N VAL A 94 10.36 14.98 -2.19
CA VAL A 94 9.55 13.78 -1.95
C VAL A 94 9.95 12.65 -2.88
N VAL A 95 10.15 11.48 -2.27
CA VAL A 95 10.42 10.22 -2.97
C VAL A 95 9.33 9.21 -2.59
N ALA A 96 8.61 8.74 -3.59
CA ALA A 96 7.69 7.63 -3.44
C ALA A 96 8.47 6.33 -3.26
N ALA A 97 8.02 5.48 -2.34
CA ALA A 97 8.57 4.14 -2.21
C ALA A 97 7.49 3.07 -2.21
N ALA A 98 7.87 1.86 -2.62
CA ALA A 98 7.02 0.68 -2.57
C ALA A 98 7.77 -0.47 -1.90
N LEU A 99 7.41 -0.78 -0.67
CA LEU A 99 7.93 -1.93 0.07
C LEU A 99 7.14 -3.18 -0.34
N THR A 100 7.84 -4.20 -0.84
CA THR A 100 7.25 -5.48 -1.24
C THR A 100 7.56 -6.62 -0.26
N VAL A 101 8.33 -6.34 0.78
CA VAL A 101 8.55 -7.26 1.91
C VAL A 101 7.30 -7.27 2.79
N PRO A 102 6.73 -8.44 3.10
CA PRO A 102 5.70 -8.52 4.13
C PRO A 102 6.32 -8.26 5.52
N VAL A 103 5.83 -7.24 6.20
CA VAL A 103 6.31 -6.86 7.54
C VAL A 103 5.17 -7.01 8.54
N ASP A 104 5.45 -7.70 9.64
CA ASP A 104 4.57 -7.83 10.79
C ASP A 104 5.19 -7.18 12.03
N VAL A 105 4.45 -7.14 13.11
CA VAL A 105 4.94 -6.68 14.41
C VAL A 105 5.12 -7.90 15.31
N ASP A 106 6.30 -8.07 15.91
CA ASP A 106 6.52 -9.10 16.91
C ASP A 106 5.94 -8.73 18.29
N SER A 107 6.10 -9.61 19.27
CA SER A 107 5.61 -9.40 20.64
C SER A 107 6.26 -8.21 21.35
N SER A 108 7.41 -7.73 20.85
CA SER A 108 8.11 -6.55 21.40
C SER A 108 7.68 -5.23 20.72
N GLY A 109 6.80 -5.29 19.72
CA GLY A 109 6.36 -4.14 18.94
C GLY A 109 7.31 -3.76 17.81
N LYS A 110 8.29 -4.59 17.48
CA LYS A 110 9.24 -4.36 16.36
C LYS A 110 8.72 -4.95 15.05
N GLY A 111 9.02 -4.27 13.96
CA GLY A 111 8.75 -4.78 12.61
C GLY A 111 9.68 -5.95 12.28
N VAL A 112 9.09 -7.10 11.95
CA VAL A 112 9.81 -8.31 11.52
C VAL A 112 9.38 -8.65 10.10
N ALA A 113 10.37 -8.81 9.23
CA ALA A 113 10.15 -9.11 7.83
C ALA A 113 10.08 -10.62 7.57
N ALA A 114 9.11 -11.03 6.74
CA ALA A 114 9.16 -12.33 6.10
C ALA A 114 10.24 -12.36 5.00
N LYS A 115 10.69 -13.55 4.61
CA LYS A 115 11.66 -13.70 3.52
C LYS A 115 11.09 -13.22 2.19
N GLY A 116 11.89 -12.49 1.46
CA GLY A 116 11.61 -12.07 0.09
C GLY A 116 11.07 -10.65 -0.04
N GLY A 117 11.00 -10.15 -1.29
CA GLY A 117 10.65 -8.77 -1.59
C GLY A 117 11.85 -7.83 -1.61
N GLY A 118 11.57 -6.55 -1.54
CA GLY A 118 12.54 -5.46 -1.58
C GLY A 118 11.84 -4.13 -1.44
N ILE A 119 12.55 -3.05 -1.78
CA ILE A 119 11.99 -1.70 -1.81
C ILE A 119 12.33 -1.03 -3.15
N ALA A 120 11.37 -0.35 -3.73
CA ALA A 120 11.56 0.45 -4.94
C ALA A 120 11.33 1.92 -4.63
N PHE A 121 12.09 2.80 -5.30
CA PHE A 121 12.03 4.24 -5.11
C PHE A 121 11.81 4.96 -6.44
N ALA A 122 11.01 6.03 -6.41
CA ALA A 122 10.81 6.93 -7.54
C ALA A 122 10.70 8.37 -7.05
N PRO A 123 11.36 9.35 -7.69
CA PRO A 123 11.19 10.76 -7.35
C PRO A 123 9.78 11.22 -7.71
N VAL A 124 9.21 12.13 -6.92
CA VAL A 124 7.92 12.77 -7.26
C VAL A 124 8.17 13.96 -8.19
N GLY A 125 9.20 14.75 -7.92
CA GLY A 125 9.70 15.81 -8.79
C GLY A 125 10.85 15.34 -9.69
N SER A 126 11.71 16.27 -10.06
CA SER A 126 12.86 16.05 -10.94
C SER A 126 14.15 15.65 -10.20
N SER A 127 14.10 15.54 -8.88
CA SER A 127 15.27 15.30 -8.03
C SER A 127 15.91 13.94 -8.29
N SER A 128 17.24 13.90 -8.29
CA SER A 128 18.03 12.66 -8.28
C SER A 128 18.24 12.07 -6.86
N ALA A 129 17.57 12.62 -5.85
CA ALA A 129 17.71 12.22 -4.44
C ALA A 129 17.49 10.71 -4.19
N HIS A 130 16.75 10.02 -5.05
CA HIS A 130 16.53 8.58 -4.95
C HIS A 130 17.81 7.74 -5.19
N ASN A 131 18.84 8.27 -5.86
CA ASN A 131 20.05 7.50 -6.17
C ASN A 131 20.83 7.11 -4.90
N TRP A 132 20.99 8.04 -3.96
CA TRP A 132 21.67 7.75 -2.70
C TRP A 132 20.84 6.81 -1.79
N LEU A 133 19.50 6.86 -1.90
CA LEU A 133 18.60 5.94 -1.19
C LEU A 133 18.83 4.49 -1.62
N LEU A 134 19.08 4.24 -2.92
CA LEU A 134 19.41 2.90 -3.41
C LEU A 134 20.67 2.35 -2.74
N ALA A 135 21.70 3.18 -2.59
CA ALA A 135 22.93 2.77 -1.90
C ALA A 135 22.68 2.55 -0.41
N ALA A 136 21.98 3.47 0.26
CA ALA A 136 21.69 3.39 1.69
C ALA A 136 20.85 2.15 2.04
N PHE A 137 19.76 1.91 1.32
CA PHE A 137 18.93 0.72 1.56
C PHE A 137 19.57 -0.57 1.04
N GLY A 138 20.32 -0.51 -0.06
CA GLY A 138 21.11 -1.65 -0.55
C GLY A 138 22.15 -2.14 0.47
N ALA A 139 22.80 -1.23 1.20
CA ALA A 139 23.74 -1.57 2.27
C ALA A 139 23.09 -2.33 3.44
N THR A 140 21.77 -2.25 3.61
CA THR A 140 21.02 -3.07 4.59
C THR A 140 20.80 -4.52 4.14
N GLY A 141 21.17 -4.87 2.91
CA GLY A 141 20.87 -6.18 2.30
C GLY A 141 19.46 -6.27 1.69
N LEU A 142 18.66 -5.21 1.75
CA LEU A 142 17.32 -5.18 1.15
C LEU A 142 17.46 -4.96 -0.37
N PRO A 143 16.90 -5.83 -1.23
CA PRO A 143 16.88 -5.59 -2.67
C PRO A 143 16.23 -4.26 -3.01
N THR A 144 16.92 -3.42 -3.77
CA THR A 144 16.47 -2.07 -4.16
C THR A 144 16.22 -1.97 -5.66
N LEU A 145 15.28 -1.12 -6.06
CA LEU A 145 14.96 -0.83 -7.46
C LEU A 145 14.75 0.67 -7.65
N ALA A 146 15.43 1.27 -8.65
CA ALA A 146 15.13 2.61 -9.11
C ALA A 146 14.00 2.60 -10.14
N VAL A 147 13.07 3.53 -10.03
CA VAL A 147 11.96 3.70 -10.96
C VAL A 147 11.88 5.19 -11.35
N ALA A 148 11.72 5.49 -12.63
CA ALA A 148 11.71 6.87 -13.10
C ALA A 148 10.41 7.62 -12.77
N ASP A 149 9.27 6.91 -12.76
CA ASP A 149 7.93 7.49 -12.57
C ASP A 149 7.27 6.94 -11.32
N HIS A 150 7.00 7.82 -10.35
CA HIS A 150 6.35 7.45 -9.09
C HIS A 150 4.92 6.93 -9.27
N ARG A 151 4.19 7.41 -10.30
CA ARG A 151 2.85 6.93 -10.60
C ARG A 151 2.89 5.48 -11.04
N SER A 152 3.81 5.13 -11.95
CA SER A 152 4.05 3.73 -12.36
C SER A 152 4.41 2.84 -11.17
N LEU A 153 5.28 3.33 -10.28
CA LEU A 153 5.65 2.62 -9.04
C LEU A 153 4.45 2.34 -8.15
N LYS A 154 3.71 3.39 -7.80
CA LYS A 154 2.64 3.31 -6.81
C LYS A 154 1.41 2.56 -7.35
N TRP A 155 1.04 2.76 -8.61
CA TRP A 155 -0.05 2.03 -9.24
C TRP A 155 0.29 0.55 -9.46
N SER A 156 1.55 0.21 -9.76
CA SER A 156 1.97 -1.20 -9.82
C SER A 156 1.91 -1.87 -8.44
N LYS A 157 2.29 -1.15 -7.38
CA LYS A 157 2.11 -1.65 -6.01
C LYS A 157 0.64 -1.76 -5.63
N LEU A 158 -0.20 -0.80 -6.03
CA LEU A 158 -1.64 -0.82 -5.82
C LEU A 158 -2.29 -2.05 -6.48
N ALA A 159 -1.87 -2.41 -7.71
CA ALA A 159 -2.35 -3.61 -8.39
C ALA A 159 -2.12 -4.89 -7.59
N LEU A 160 -1.00 -4.99 -6.84
CA LEU A 160 -0.76 -6.10 -5.90
C LEU A 160 -1.64 -6.01 -4.66
N ASN A 161 -1.88 -4.80 -4.17
CA ASN A 161 -2.59 -4.58 -2.92
C ASN A 161 -4.11 -4.80 -3.03
N VAL A 162 -4.70 -4.67 -4.22
CA VAL A 162 -6.13 -4.94 -4.41
C VAL A 162 -6.43 -6.44 -4.49
N VAL A 163 -5.44 -7.29 -4.83
CA VAL A 163 -5.64 -8.73 -4.96
C VAL A 163 -5.89 -9.38 -3.61
N ALA A 164 -7.00 -10.06 -3.49
CA ALA A 164 -7.41 -10.85 -2.32
C ALA A 164 -7.24 -10.10 -0.97
N ASN A 165 -7.39 -8.78 -0.98
CA ASN A 165 -7.28 -7.96 0.23
C ASN A 165 -8.67 -7.51 0.69
N ALA A 166 -9.37 -6.75 -0.14
CA ALA A 166 -10.69 -6.26 0.21
C ALA A 166 -11.73 -7.38 0.33
N ALA A 167 -11.80 -8.31 -0.64
CA ALA A 167 -12.76 -9.41 -0.58
C ALA A 167 -12.49 -10.35 0.62
N CYS A 168 -11.21 -10.65 0.92
CA CYS A 168 -10.87 -11.41 2.14
C CYS A 168 -11.35 -10.69 3.41
N ALA A 169 -11.18 -9.37 3.48
CA ALA A 169 -11.62 -8.58 4.62
C ALA A 169 -13.15 -8.55 4.74
N ILE A 170 -13.87 -8.35 3.63
CA ILE A 170 -15.33 -8.33 3.60
C ILE A 170 -15.90 -9.69 4.05
N LEU A 171 -15.34 -10.77 3.54
CA LEU A 171 -15.82 -12.14 3.81
C LEU A 171 -15.27 -12.75 5.10
N ASP A 172 -14.28 -12.11 5.75
CA ASP A 172 -13.54 -12.67 6.90
C ASP A 172 -12.90 -14.02 6.60
N VAL A 173 -12.28 -14.15 5.42
CA VAL A 173 -11.62 -15.39 4.98
C VAL A 173 -10.17 -15.14 4.57
N LEU A 174 -9.36 -16.19 4.58
CA LEU A 174 -7.99 -16.15 4.05
C LEU A 174 -7.98 -16.34 2.52
N PRO A 175 -6.91 -15.95 1.82
CA PRO A 175 -6.82 -16.06 0.37
C PRO A 175 -6.98 -17.48 -0.19
N ASP A 176 -6.52 -18.49 0.54
CA ASP A 176 -6.67 -19.91 0.14
C ASP A 176 -8.14 -20.35 0.10
N ARG A 177 -8.97 -19.84 1.02
CA ARG A 177 -10.42 -20.09 1.02
C ARG A 177 -11.11 -19.25 -0.07
N LEU A 178 -10.73 -17.99 -0.23
CA LEU A 178 -11.30 -17.10 -1.23
C LEU A 178 -11.19 -17.67 -2.65
N VAL A 179 -10.03 -18.23 -3.02
CA VAL A 179 -9.80 -18.77 -4.36
C VAL A 179 -10.64 -20.00 -4.70
N ARG A 180 -11.27 -20.64 -3.71
CA ARG A 180 -12.18 -21.78 -3.89
C ARG A 180 -13.60 -21.34 -4.30
N GLU A 181 -13.95 -20.09 -4.07
CA GLU A 181 -15.24 -19.49 -4.38
C GLU A 181 -15.21 -18.87 -5.79
N ASP A 182 -15.67 -19.62 -6.79
CA ASP A 182 -15.57 -19.26 -8.21
C ASP A 182 -16.13 -17.89 -8.53
N ALA A 183 -17.30 -17.55 -7.98
CA ALA A 183 -17.96 -16.27 -8.22
C ALA A 183 -17.18 -15.11 -7.60
N VAL A 184 -16.61 -15.26 -6.40
CA VAL A 184 -15.77 -14.25 -5.75
C VAL A 184 -14.44 -14.11 -6.47
N PHE A 185 -13.84 -15.22 -6.88
CA PHE A 185 -12.59 -15.16 -7.66
C PHE A 185 -12.77 -14.43 -9.00
N ALA A 186 -13.94 -14.58 -9.63
CA ALA A 186 -14.27 -13.82 -10.84
C ALA A 186 -14.37 -12.30 -10.55
N LEU A 187 -14.83 -11.89 -9.36
CA LEU A 187 -14.78 -10.48 -8.93
C LEU A 187 -13.34 -10.00 -8.76
N GLU A 188 -12.46 -10.81 -8.16
CA GLU A 188 -11.03 -10.48 -8.03
C GLU A 188 -10.37 -10.22 -9.39
N ILE A 189 -10.63 -11.10 -10.36
CA ILE A 189 -10.14 -10.90 -11.74
C ILE A 189 -10.69 -9.60 -12.33
N ARG A 190 -11.97 -9.28 -12.11
CA ARG A 190 -12.58 -8.03 -12.58
C ARG A 190 -11.93 -6.83 -11.89
N ALA A 191 -11.72 -6.87 -10.58
CA ALA A 191 -11.05 -5.80 -9.84
C ALA A 191 -9.65 -5.50 -10.42
N ILE A 192 -8.87 -6.54 -10.74
CA ILE A 192 -7.55 -6.38 -11.39
C ILE A 192 -7.68 -5.76 -12.80
N ARG A 193 -8.70 -6.18 -13.58
CA ARG A 193 -8.98 -5.59 -14.90
C ARG A 193 -9.33 -4.12 -14.82
N GLU A 194 -10.11 -3.73 -13.81
CA GLU A 194 -10.46 -2.33 -13.56
C GLU A 194 -9.22 -1.50 -13.24
N VAL A 195 -8.31 -2.00 -12.39
CA VAL A 195 -7.01 -1.34 -12.13
C VAL A 195 -6.24 -1.15 -13.44
N ARG A 196 -6.12 -2.21 -14.26
CA ARG A 196 -5.41 -2.14 -15.54
C ARG A 196 -6.04 -1.14 -16.49
N ALA A 197 -7.38 -1.13 -16.60
CA ALA A 197 -8.11 -0.19 -17.45
C ALA A 197 -7.91 1.26 -17.00
N THR A 198 -7.96 1.50 -15.69
CA THR A 198 -7.70 2.81 -15.09
C THR A 198 -6.28 3.27 -15.35
N MET A 199 -5.27 2.43 -15.11
CA MET A 199 -3.87 2.74 -15.42
C MET A 199 -3.69 3.12 -16.89
N LYS A 200 -4.30 2.35 -17.81
CA LYS A 200 -4.25 2.64 -19.26
C LYS A 200 -4.87 4.00 -19.58
N ALA A 201 -6.03 4.31 -19.03
CA ALA A 201 -6.72 5.58 -19.27
C ALA A 201 -5.93 6.79 -18.73
N LEU A 202 -5.18 6.60 -17.64
CA LEU A 202 -4.32 7.62 -17.04
C LEU A 202 -2.92 7.70 -17.69
N GLY A 203 -2.62 6.87 -18.72
CA GLY A 203 -1.30 6.82 -19.33
C GLY A 203 -0.19 6.26 -18.41
N ILE A 204 -0.57 5.48 -17.38
CA ILE A 204 0.36 4.90 -16.41
C ILE A 204 0.82 3.52 -16.88
N SER A 205 2.13 3.33 -16.98
CA SER A 205 2.74 2.05 -17.34
C SER A 205 2.92 1.15 -16.13
N ALA A 206 2.56 -0.12 -16.26
CA ALA A 206 2.87 -1.11 -15.22
C ALA A 206 4.36 -1.46 -15.24
N ILE A 207 4.94 -1.62 -14.07
CA ILE A 207 6.32 -2.07 -13.87
C ILE A 207 6.35 -3.30 -12.96
N ASP A 208 7.38 -4.12 -13.11
CA ASP A 208 7.63 -5.20 -12.18
C ASP A 208 8.33 -4.66 -10.93
N LEU A 209 7.95 -5.17 -9.78
CA LEU A 209 8.52 -4.81 -8.49
C LEU A 209 9.42 -5.94 -7.98
N PRO A 210 10.33 -5.68 -7.02
CA PRO A 210 11.19 -6.72 -6.49
C PRO A 210 10.41 -7.97 -6.08
N ARG A 211 10.65 -9.09 -6.77
CA ARG A 211 9.98 -10.41 -6.67
C ARG A 211 8.52 -10.48 -7.10
N TYR A 212 7.93 -9.41 -7.63
CA TYR A 212 6.53 -9.39 -8.06
C TYR A 212 6.40 -9.00 -9.52
N PRO A 213 6.08 -9.94 -10.43
CA PRO A 213 5.90 -9.68 -11.86
C PRO A 213 4.51 -9.06 -12.11
N VAL A 214 4.35 -7.77 -11.80
CA VAL A 214 3.06 -7.05 -11.89
C VAL A 214 2.54 -6.99 -13.32
N ARG A 215 3.44 -6.83 -14.30
CA ARG A 215 3.06 -6.84 -15.73
C ARG A 215 2.42 -8.16 -16.13
N ALA A 216 2.98 -9.28 -15.65
CA ALA A 216 2.41 -10.60 -15.89
C ALA A 216 1.04 -10.76 -15.19
N LEU A 217 0.88 -10.31 -13.93
CA LEU A 217 -0.39 -10.32 -13.22
C LEU A 217 -1.48 -9.61 -14.02
N LEU A 218 -1.21 -8.36 -14.43
CA LEU A 218 -2.16 -7.54 -15.19
C LEU A 218 -2.43 -8.13 -16.61
N GLY A 219 -1.45 -8.77 -17.22
CA GLY A 219 -1.61 -9.48 -18.50
C GLY A 219 -2.49 -10.72 -18.35
N ILE A 220 -2.22 -11.58 -17.37
CA ILE A 220 -2.99 -12.81 -17.11
C ILE A 220 -4.46 -12.47 -16.79
N ALA A 221 -4.71 -11.40 -16.07
CA ALA A 221 -6.07 -10.97 -15.75
C ALA A 221 -6.92 -10.66 -17.01
N THR A 222 -6.32 -10.38 -18.17
CA THR A 222 -7.06 -10.14 -19.43
C THR A 222 -7.54 -11.41 -20.12
N LEU A 223 -7.00 -12.57 -19.75
CA LEU A 223 -7.39 -13.86 -20.32
C LEU A 223 -8.82 -14.23 -19.90
N PRO A 224 -9.50 -15.14 -20.60
CA PRO A 224 -10.79 -15.67 -20.16
C PRO A 224 -10.74 -16.15 -18.71
N ASN A 225 -11.82 -15.95 -17.96
CA ASN A 225 -11.82 -16.23 -16.50
C ASN A 225 -11.30 -17.65 -16.14
N PRO A 226 -11.65 -18.75 -16.83
CA PRO A 226 -11.12 -20.07 -16.49
C PRO A 226 -9.58 -20.15 -16.60
N VAL A 227 -9.01 -19.52 -17.65
CA VAL A 227 -7.56 -19.50 -17.88
C VAL A 227 -6.86 -18.63 -16.83
N ALA A 228 -7.37 -17.41 -16.60
CA ALA A 228 -6.84 -16.52 -15.56
C ALA A 228 -6.87 -17.21 -14.18
N ARG A 229 -7.97 -17.92 -13.87
CA ARG A 229 -8.09 -18.69 -12.62
C ARG A 229 -7.04 -19.79 -12.54
N ALA A 230 -6.89 -20.61 -13.55
CA ALA A 230 -5.91 -21.71 -13.56
C ALA A 230 -4.48 -21.24 -13.26
N VAL A 231 -4.12 -20.02 -13.70
CA VAL A 231 -2.78 -19.45 -13.49
C VAL A 231 -2.67 -18.70 -12.16
N LEU A 232 -3.70 -17.96 -11.73
CA LEU A 232 -3.60 -17.05 -10.60
C LEU A 232 -4.02 -17.67 -9.26
N ALA A 233 -4.91 -18.67 -9.24
CA ALA A 233 -5.47 -19.20 -7.99
C ALA A 233 -4.38 -19.74 -7.05
N SER A 234 -3.49 -20.59 -7.54
CA SER A 234 -2.38 -21.13 -6.74
C SER A 234 -1.40 -20.06 -6.25
N ARG A 235 -1.14 -19.05 -7.10
CA ARG A 235 -0.25 -17.94 -6.75
C ARG A 235 -0.87 -17.04 -5.68
N ILE A 236 -2.16 -16.75 -5.77
CA ILE A 236 -2.88 -15.92 -4.81
C ILE A 236 -3.01 -16.68 -3.47
N ALA A 237 -3.37 -17.97 -3.50
CA ALA A 237 -3.45 -18.79 -2.31
C ALA A 237 -2.10 -18.90 -1.58
N GLY A 238 -0.99 -19.08 -2.33
CA GLY A 238 0.34 -19.24 -1.76
C GLY A 238 1.07 -17.94 -1.44
N ALA A 239 0.61 -16.79 -1.94
CA ALA A 239 1.36 -15.53 -1.87
C ALA A 239 1.59 -15.01 -0.44
N ARG A 240 0.71 -15.35 0.51
CA ARG A 240 0.77 -14.88 1.90
C ARG A 240 0.85 -16.01 2.92
N GLY A 241 0.79 -17.27 2.46
CA GLY A 241 0.63 -18.43 3.36
C GLY A 241 -0.64 -18.30 4.19
N GLU A 242 -0.56 -18.57 5.48
CA GLU A 242 -1.68 -18.46 6.43
C GLU A 242 -1.90 -17.02 6.95
N LYS A 243 -1.14 -16.03 6.46
CA LYS A 243 -1.23 -14.66 6.95
C LYS A 243 -2.46 -13.93 6.40
N PRO A 244 -3.27 -13.31 7.28
CA PRO A 244 -4.39 -12.51 6.82
C PRO A 244 -3.91 -11.24 6.09
N PRO A 245 -4.65 -10.80 5.05
CA PRO A 245 -4.39 -9.53 4.39
C PRO A 245 -4.57 -8.32 5.33
N SER A 246 -3.90 -7.21 5.01
CA SER A 246 -3.83 -6.03 5.90
C SER A 246 -5.21 -5.45 6.25
N LEU A 247 -6.13 -5.38 5.30
CA LEU A 247 -7.49 -4.88 5.55
C LEU A 247 -8.27 -5.82 6.49
N LEU A 248 -8.06 -7.14 6.38
CA LEU A 248 -8.66 -8.12 7.29
C LEU A 248 -8.10 -7.98 8.70
N VAL A 249 -6.78 -7.76 8.84
CA VAL A 249 -6.15 -7.49 10.14
C VAL A 249 -6.75 -6.23 10.78
N ASP A 250 -6.93 -5.16 9.99
CA ASP A 250 -7.51 -3.91 10.49
C ASP A 250 -8.96 -4.11 10.98
N LEU A 251 -9.81 -4.84 10.23
CA LEU A 251 -11.19 -5.13 10.65
C LEU A 251 -11.27 -6.04 11.87
N ARG A 252 -10.48 -7.12 11.92
CA ARG A 252 -10.41 -8.00 13.10
C ARG A 252 -9.90 -7.27 14.33
N GLY A 253 -9.04 -6.27 14.14
CA GLY A 253 -8.58 -5.36 15.18
C GLY A 253 -9.58 -4.25 15.55
N ALA A 254 -10.83 -4.33 15.08
CA ALA A 254 -11.91 -3.37 15.31
C ALA A 254 -11.52 -1.91 15.01
N LYS A 255 -10.68 -1.69 13.98
CA LYS A 255 -10.32 -0.34 13.56
C LYS A 255 -11.50 0.31 12.82
N HIS A 256 -11.87 1.49 13.25
CA HIS A 256 -12.93 2.29 12.61
C HIS A 256 -12.53 2.91 11.26
N ARG A 257 -11.24 2.84 10.89
CA ARG A 257 -10.70 3.32 9.61
C ARG A 257 -9.75 2.28 9.03
N THR A 258 -9.84 2.08 7.72
CA THR A 258 -8.96 1.19 6.96
C THR A 258 -8.31 1.94 5.80
N GLU A 259 -7.29 1.35 5.19
CA GLU A 259 -6.65 1.93 4.00
C GLU A 259 -7.43 1.67 2.70
N VAL A 260 -8.65 1.13 2.76
CA VAL A 260 -9.45 0.81 1.56
C VAL A 260 -9.66 2.02 0.66
N GLU A 261 -9.75 3.23 1.24
CA GLU A 261 -9.94 4.47 0.48
C GLU A 261 -8.77 4.82 -0.44
N VAL A 262 -7.54 4.55 -0.01
CA VAL A 262 -6.33 4.78 -0.83
C VAL A 262 -5.95 3.56 -1.67
N LEU A 263 -6.67 2.45 -1.52
CA LEU A 263 -6.56 1.23 -2.33
C LEU A 263 -7.70 1.15 -3.35
N ASN A 264 -8.73 0.36 -3.09
CA ASN A 264 -9.87 0.19 -3.99
C ASN A 264 -10.62 1.51 -4.25
N GLY A 265 -10.76 2.38 -3.25
CA GLY A 265 -11.35 3.71 -3.37
C GLY A 265 -10.57 4.61 -4.32
N ALA A 266 -9.23 4.55 -4.29
CA ALA A 266 -8.39 5.30 -5.23
C ALA A 266 -8.60 4.83 -6.68
N VAL A 267 -8.70 3.51 -6.90
CA VAL A 267 -9.05 2.96 -8.22
C VAL A 267 -10.41 3.48 -8.69
N ALA A 268 -11.42 3.43 -7.81
CA ALA A 268 -12.78 3.86 -8.13
C ALA A 268 -12.85 5.36 -8.49
N ARG A 269 -12.16 6.22 -7.73
CA ARG A 269 -12.10 7.66 -8.01
C ARG A 269 -11.37 7.95 -9.32
N ALA A 270 -10.16 7.43 -9.48
CA ALA A 270 -9.36 7.65 -10.66
C ALA A 270 -10.03 7.12 -11.96
N ALA A 271 -10.71 5.97 -11.86
CA ALA A 271 -11.50 5.41 -12.97
C ALA A 271 -12.64 6.34 -13.37
N ARG A 272 -13.43 6.81 -12.40
CA ARG A 272 -14.52 7.77 -12.64
C ARG A 272 -14.02 9.05 -13.30
N ASP A 273 -12.93 9.62 -12.79
CA ASP A 273 -12.36 10.86 -13.30
C ASP A 273 -11.79 10.69 -14.72
N ALA A 274 -11.36 9.47 -15.06
CA ALA A 274 -10.90 9.07 -16.40
C ALA A 274 -12.00 8.50 -17.33
N GLY A 275 -13.27 8.50 -16.90
CA GLY A 275 -14.38 7.96 -17.68
C GLY A 275 -14.38 6.45 -17.85
N VAL A 276 -13.76 5.71 -16.92
CA VAL A 276 -13.65 4.24 -16.94
C VAL A 276 -14.52 3.64 -15.83
N ALA A 277 -15.19 2.52 -16.12
CA ALA A 277 -15.99 1.83 -15.12
C ALA A 277 -15.09 0.98 -14.18
N ALA A 278 -15.32 1.12 -12.86
CA ALA A 278 -14.67 0.32 -11.83
C ALA A 278 -15.67 -0.14 -10.74
N PRO A 279 -16.75 -0.88 -11.12
CA PRO A 279 -17.83 -1.21 -10.19
C PRO A 279 -17.38 -2.13 -9.05
N VAL A 280 -16.45 -3.07 -9.27
CA VAL A 280 -15.97 -3.98 -8.21
C VAL A 280 -15.16 -3.21 -7.18
N ASN A 281 -14.18 -2.41 -7.62
CA ASN A 281 -13.38 -1.60 -6.72
C ASN A 281 -14.24 -0.58 -5.95
N SER A 282 -15.24 0.02 -6.60
CA SER A 282 -16.20 0.93 -5.96
C SER A 282 -17.01 0.23 -4.87
N ALA A 283 -17.55 -0.95 -5.17
CA ALA A 283 -18.33 -1.73 -4.21
C ALA A 283 -17.45 -2.17 -3.02
N TYR A 284 -16.24 -2.66 -3.28
CA TYR A 284 -15.32 -3.07 -2.22
C TYR A 284 -14.95 -1.91 -1.29
N ALA A 285 -14.65 -0.74 -1.86
CA ALA A 285 -14.36 0.46 -1.06
C ALA A 285 -15.54 0.84 -0.19
N ARG A 286 -16.75 0.94 -0.77
CA ARG A 286 -17.97 1.29 -0.04
C ARG A 286 -18.27 0.29 1.08
N ILE A 287 -18.30 -1.02 0.78
CA ILE A 287 -18.64 -2.06 1.77
C ILE A 287 -17.64 -2.02 2.94
N LEU A 288 -16.34 -1.93 2.68
CA LEU A 288 -15.34 -1.91 3.75
C LEU A 288 -15.37 -0.63 4.56
N SER A 289 -15.62 0.54 3.94
CA SER A 289 -15.83 1.77 4.67
C SER A 289 -17.07 1.68 5.57
N ASP A 290 -18.18 1.16 5.06
CA ASP A 290 -19.41 0.97 5.83
C ASP A 290 -19.19 0.01 7.02
N VAL A 291 -18.54 -1.13 6.78
CA VAL A 291 -18.24 -2.12 7.83
C VAL A 291 -17.29 -1.57 8.88
N ALA A 292 -16.28 -0.78 8.51
CA ALA A 292 -15.36 -0.18 9.46
C ALA A 292 -16.05 0.83 10.39
N HIS A 293 -16.99 1.63 9.86
CA HIS A 293 -17.78 2.59 10.64
C HIS A 293 -18.91 1.93 11.43
N MET A 294 -19.52 0.88 10.89
CA MET A 294 -20.65 0.16 11.47
C MET A 294 -20.35 -1.35 11.51
N PRO A 295 -19.59 -1.84 12.50
CA PRO A 295 -19.11 -3.23 12.53
C PRO A 295 -20.23 -4.30 12.47
N GLN A 296 -21.44 -3.97 12.93
CA GLN A 296 -22.60 -4.87 12.83
C GLN A 296 -22.96 -5.22 11.39
N LEU A 297 -22.65 -4.36 10.41
CA LEU A 297 -22.88 -4.65 8.99
C LEU A 297 -22.00 -5.79 8.47
N TRP A 298 -20.89 -6.09 9.13
CA TRP A 298 -20.01 -7.18 8.72
C TRP A 298 -20.72 -8.54 8.75
N ALA A 299 -21.66 -8.75 9.65
CA ALA A 299 -22.45 -9.98 9.73
C ALA A 299 -23.25 -10.28 8.44
N LYS A 300 -23.54 -9.26 7.62
CA LYS A 300 -24.17 -9.45 6.29
C LYS A 300 -23.27 -10.21 5.33
N TYR A 301 -21.95 -10.04 5.45
CA TYR A 301 -20.98 -10.52 4.46
C TYR A 301 -20.08 -11.65 4.96
N ARG A 302 -19.78 -11.69 6.28
CA ARG A 302 -18.86 -12.68 6.85
C ARG A 302 -19.26 -14.11 6.44
N GLU A 303 -18.33 -14.80 5.79
CA GLU A 303 -18.51 -16.17 5.27
C GLU A 303 -19.72 -16.34 4.32
N ARG A 304 -20.18 -15.26 3.69
CA ARG A 304 -21.34 -15.26 2.78
C ARG A 304 -20.96 -14.75 1.37
N PRO A 305 -20.25 -15.57 0.57
CA PRO A 305 -19.82 -15.19 -0.78
C PRO A 305 -20.96 -14.69 -1.67
N ALA A 306 -22.14 -15.34 -1.60
CA ALA A 306 -23.30 -14.95 -2.40
C ALA A 306 -23.80 -13.52 -2.09
N ALA A 307 -23.72 -13.08 -0.83
CA ALA A 307 -24.10 -11.73 -0.44
C ALA A 307 -23.17 -10.68 -1.05
N LEU A 308 -21.86 -10.93 -1.07
CA LEU A 308 -20.89 -10.07 -1.72
C LEU A 308 -21.12 -10.00 -3.24
N VAL A 309 -21.32 -11.14 -3.88
CA VAL A 309 -21.55 -11.21 -5.33
C VAL A 309 -22.83 -10.46 -5.73
N ALA A 310 -23.92 -10.61 -4.97
CA ALA A 310 -25.16 -9.89 -5.21
C ALA A 310 -25.03 -8.37 -5.03
N GLU A 311 -24.22 -7.93 -4.04
CA GLU A 311 -23.98 -6.51 -3.76
C GLU A 311 -23.16 -5.82 -4.87
N VAL A 312 -22.22 -6.56 -5.49
CA VAL A 312 -21.37 -6.05 -6.58
C VAL A 312 -22.12 -6.04 -7.92
N ASN A 313 -23.04 -7.01 -8.12
CA ASN A 313 -23.82 -7.16 -9.35
C ASN A 313 -25.32 -7.04 -9.01
N PRO A 314 -25.81 -5.83 -8.67
CA PRO A 314 -27.24 -5.66 -8.46
C PRO A 314 -28.00 -6.00 -9.75
N LYS A 315 -29.14 -6.73 -9.59
CA LYS A 315 -30.02 -7.10 -10.72
C LYS A 315 -30.64 -5.87 -11.34
#